data_87e550ceaee13668e4a94021d69350ef
#
_entry.id   87e550ceaee13668e4a94021d69350ef
#
_cell.length_a   1.000
_cell.length_b   1.000
_cell.length_c   1.000
_cell.angle_alpha   90.00
_cell.angle_beta   90.00
_cell.angle_gamma   90.00
#
_symmetry.space_group_name_H-M   'P 1'
#
loop_
_entity.id
_entity.type
_entity.pdbx_description
1 polymer ?
#
loop_
_entity_poly.entity_id
_entity_poly.type
_entity_poly.pdbx_seq_one_letter_code
_entity_poly.pdbx_strand_id
1 'polypeptide(L)'
;MRILLVEDEAKVASFIKSGLEQVNHTVEVAANVADGDFMASVNDYDLLILDCLLPDGDGRQMCRDLRGRGNATPILILTAKTATADKVLGLDSGADDYLTKPFDFSELLARVRALGRRRNTPLLNSLKLANLQIDPLSRRVTRDGQLISLTPNEYKVLEILLRNAGNVVTRTDLLEQVWGMNFDPGSNIVDVVIKLLRDKIDRSYEPRLIQTMRGVGYIIREDLTD
;
A
#
# COMPACT_ATOMS: atom_id res chain seq x y z
N MET A 1 -0.71 8.16 6.83
CA MET A 1 0.76 8.11 6.62
C MET A 1 1.38 9.36 7.20
N ARG A 2 2.59 9.23 7.74
CA ARG A 2 3.42 10.37 8.14
C ARG A 2 4.34 10.74 6.97
N ILE A 3 4.21 11.95 6.46
CA ILE A 3 4.88 12.42 5.23
C ILE A 3 5.80 13.58 5.57
N LEU A 4 7.04 13.55 5.12
CA LEU A 4 7.93 14.71 5.12
C LEU A 4 7.89 15.36 3.74
N LEU A 5 7.53 16.63 3.69
CA LEU A 5 7.57 17.47 2.51
C LEU A 5 8.75 18.45 2.63
N VAL A 6 9.67 18.41 1.67
CA VAL A 6 10.77 19.37 1.58
C VAL A 6 10.50 20.28 0.38
N GLU A 7 10.08 21.51 0.68
CA GLU A 7 9.61 22.51 -0.31
C GLU A 7 9.83 23.90 0.27
N ASP A 8 10.54 24.78 -0.42
CA ASP A 8 10.87 26.13 0.07
C ASP A 8 9.77 27.16 -0.26
N GLU A 9 8.97 26.91 -1.29
CA GLU A 9 7.87 27.80 -1.64
C GLU A 9 6.67 27.60 -0.68
N ALA A 10 6.50 28.51 0.30
CA ALA A 10 5.48 28.40 1.35
C ALA A 10 4.06 28.19 0.83
N LYS A 11 3.71 28.75 -0.36
CA LYS A 11 2.38 28.57 -0.96
C LYS A 11 2.18 27.15 -1.47
N VAL A 12 3.19 26.58 -2.14
CA VAL A 12 3.16 25.19 -2.64
C VAL A 12 3.16 24.23 -1.47
N ALA A 13 4.03 24.44 -0.49
CA ALA A 13 4.08 23.62 0.73
C ALA A 13 2.74 23.62 1.46
N SER A 14 2.11 24.79 1.66
CA SER A 14 0.80 24.93 2.30
C SER A 14 -0.31 24.23 1.51
N PHE A 15 -0.32 24.36 0.18
CA PHE A 15 -1.28 23.70 -0.70
C PHE A 15 -1.18 22.17 -0.60
N ILE A 16 0.03 21.62 -0.73
CA ILE A 16 0.28 20.19 -0.63
C ILE A 16 -0.08 19.66 0.76
N LYS A 17 0.39 20.34 1.81
CA LYS A 17 0.11 19.97 3.20
C LYS A 17 -1.37 19.92 3.48
N SER A 18 -2.10 21.00 3.22
CA SER A 18 -3.54 21.10 3.50
C SER A 18 -4.33 20.03 2.74
N GLY A 19 -3.99 19.77 1.46
CA GLY A 19 -4.67 18.75 0.68
C GLY A 19 -4.43 17.34 1.20
N LEU A 20 -3.20 17.02 1.62
CA LEU A 20 -2.87 15.69 2.15
C LEU A 20 -3.45 15.48 3.57
N GLU A 21 -3.51 16.52 4.40
CA GLU A 21 -4.14 16.47 5.73
C GLU A 21 -5.66 16.24 5.64
N GLN A 22 -6.34 16.80 4.63
CA GLN A 22 -7.77 16.55 4.38
C GLN A 22 -8.09 15.08 4.08
N VAL A 23 -7.11 14.30 3.63
CA VAL A 23 -7.27 12.86 3.38
C VAL A 23 -6.56 12.01 4.44
N ASN A 24 -6.46 12.54 5.66
CA ASN A 24 -5.95 11.85 6.86
C ASN A 24 -4.47 11.44 6.79
N HIS A 25 -3.63 12.24 6.16
CA HIS A 25 -2.17 12.13 6.28
C HIS A 25 -1.66 13.17 7.30
N THR A 26 -0.55 12.87 7.96
CA THR A 26 0.18 13.83 8.80
C THR A 26 1.36 14.34 7.99
N VAL A 27 1.46 15.66 7.79
CA VAL A 27 2.50 16.27 6.94
C VAL A 27 3.36 17.22 7.74
N GLU A 28 4.66 16.92 7.78
CA GLU A 28 5.70 17.81 8.31
C GLU A 28 6.42 18.47 7.13
N VAL A 29 6.79 19.73 7.28
CA VAL A 29 7.39 20.53 6.22
C VAL A 29 8.77 21.00 6.64
N ALA A 30 9.75 20.82 5.76
CA ALA A 30 11.06 21.44 5.82
C ALA A 30 11.22 22.40 4.62
N ALA A 31 11.85 23.56 4.81
CA ALA A 31 12.00 24.58 3.77
C ALA A 31 13.36 24.50 3.04
N ASN A 32 14.20 23.55 3.39
CA ASN A 32 15.56 23.43 2.83
C ASN A 32 16.07 21.98 2.99
N VAL A 33 17.18 21.65 2.32
CA VAL A 33 17.80 20.33 2.36
C VAL A 33 18.30 19.99 3.78
N ALA A 34 18.94 20.94 4.46
CA ALA A 34 19.54 20.68 5.78
C ALA A 34 18.51 20.27 6.81
N ASP A 35 17.37 20.99 6.90
CA ASP A 35 16.27 20.66 7.81
C ASP A 35 15.60 19.36 7.39
N GLY A 36 15.37 19.16 6.08
CA GLY A 36 14.76 17.94 5.54
C GLY A 36 15.60 16.71 5.85
N ASP A 37 16.90 16.78 5.64
CA ASP A 37 17.85 15.69 5.91
C ASP A 37 17.91 15.37 7.41
N PHE A 38 17.99 16.40 8.26
CA PHE A 38 17.94 16.23 9.71
C PHE A 38 16.64 15.54 10.14
N MET A 39 15.48 16.03 9.70
CA MET A 39 14.19 15.44 10.05
C MET A 39 14.08 14.00 9.58
N ALA A 40 14.55 13.68 8.36
CA ALA A 40 14.55 12.33 7.81
C ALA A 40 15.52 11.38 8.53
N SER A 41 16.52 11.92 9.25
CA SER A 41 17.48 11.12 10.03
C SER A 41 16.99 10.77 11.43
N VAL A 42 16.16 11.62 12.04
CA VAL A 42 15.71 11.47 13.43
C VAL A 42 14.27 10.95 13.57
N ASN A 43 13.52 10.92 12.48
CA ASN A 43 12.12 10.46 12.48
C ASN A 43 11.88 9.42 11.39
N ASP A 44 10.89 8.56 11.64
CA ASP A 44 10.38 7.64 10.62
C ASP A 44 9.24 8.28 9.86
N TYR A 45 9.37 8.32 8.53
CA TYR A 45 8.34 8.77 7.60
C TYR A 45 7.90 7.64 6.68
N ASP A 46 6.63 7.63 6.29
CA ASP A 46 6.09 6.68 5.33
C ASP A 46 6.39 7.05 3.88
N LEU A 47 6.61 8.34 3.63
CA LEU A 47 6.92 8.92 2.32
C LEU A 47 7.69 10.22 2.49
N LEU A 48 8.66 10.45 1.61
CA LEU A 48 9.30 11.75 1.44
C LEU A 48 8.81 12.36 0.13
N ILE A 49 8.50 13.64 0.14
CA ILE A 49 8.20 14.44 -1.06
C ILE A 49 9.26 15.54 -1.11
N LEU A 50 10.11 15.56 -2.14
CA LEU A 50 11.24 16.44 -2.24
C LEU A 50 11.11 17.34 -3.46
N ASP A 51 11.22 18.65 -3.31
CA ASP A 51 11.46 19.52 -4.46
C ASP A 51 12.90 19.34 -4.96
N CYS A 52 13.07 19.40 -6.27
CA CYS A 52 14.40 19.41 -6.91
C CYS A 52 15.20 20.66 -6.57
N LEU A 53 14.55 21.82 -6.54
CA LEU A 53 15.22 23.13 -6.40
C LEU A 53 14.94 23.67 -4.99
N LEU A 54 15.94 23.58 -4.14
CA LEU A 54 15.89 24.09 -2.77
C LEU A 54 16.98 25.16 -2.57
N PRO A 55 16.82 26.10 -1.63
CA PRO A 55 17.71 27.25 -1.48
C PRO A 55 19.15 26.87 -1.15
N ASP A 56 19.35 25.74 -0.51
CA ASP A 56 20.65 25.23 -0.02
C ASP A 56 21.15 23.99 -0.78
N GLY A 57 20.40 23.50 -1.80
CA GLY A 57 20.83 22.31 -2.54
C GLY A 57 19.81 21.74 -3.53
N ASP A 58 20.10 20.54 -3.99
CA ASP A 58 19.28 19.78 -4.92
C ASP A 58 18.63 18.59 -4.22
N GLY A 59 17.28 18.53 -4.20
CA GLY A 59 16.54 17.42 -3.59
C GLY A 59 16.87 16.04 -4.18
N ARG A 60 17.37 15.97 -5.42
CA ARG A 60 17.87 14.72 -6.03
C ARG A 60 19.18 14.28 -5.38
N GLN A 61 20.04 15.23 -4.99
CA GLN A 61 21.26 14.92 -4.25
C GLN A 61 20.89 14.42 -2.86
N MET A 62 19.97 15.09 -2.16
CA MET A 62 19.44 14.61 -0.88
C MET A 62 18.89 13.18 -1.00
N CYS A 63 18.16 12.87 -2.07
CA CYS A 63 17.66 11.51 -2.33
C CYS A 63 18.82 10.50 -2.42
N ARG A 64 19.88 10.78 -3.20
CA ARG A 64 21.08 9.91 -3.33
C ARG A 64 21.74 9.70 -1.96
N ASP A 65 21.89 10.74 -1.18
CA ASP A 65 22.56 10.71 0.12
C ASP A 65 21.74 9.85 1.12
N LEU A 66 20.43 9.98 1.11
CA LEU A 66 19.52 9.14 1.89
C LEU A 66 19.64 7.67 1.47
N ARG A 67 19.67 7.37 0.17
CA ARG A 67 19.87 6.00 -0.34
C ARG A 67 21.25 5.45 0.03
N GLY A 68 22.30 6.26 -0.07
CA GLY A 68 23.66 5.89 0.34
C GLY A 68 23.76 5.51 1.82
N ARG A 69 22.91 6.06 2.67
CA ARG A 69 22.79 5.74 4.10
C ARG A 69 21.83 4.57 4.38
N GLY A 70 21.31 3.91 3.33
CA GLY A 70 20.39 2.77 3.47
C GLY A 70 18.94 3.15 3.78
N ASN A 71 18.56 4.42 3.68
CA ASN A 71 17.17 4.84 3.86
C ASN A 71 16.31 4.31 2.71
N ALA A 72 15.38 3.39 3.02
CA ALA A 72 14.48 2.76 2.07
C ALA A 72 13.09 3.43 1.99
N THR A 73 12.89 4.57 2.65
CA THR A 73 11.63 5.32 2.60
C THR A 73 11.31 5.69 1.15
N PRO A 74 10.09 5.42 0.64
CA PRO A 74 9.68 5.87 -0.68
C PRO A 74 9.88 7.38 -0.84
N ILE A 75 10.38 7.78 -2.02
CA ILE A 75 10.68 9.20 -2.33
C ILE A 75 9.97 9.58 -3.63
N LEU A 76 9.13 10.62 -3.55
CA LEU A 76 8.54 11.31 -4.69
C LEU A 76 9.30 12.62 -4.90
N ILE A 77 9.84 12.83 -6.09
CA ILE A 77 10.50 14.08 -6.45
C ILE A 77 9.54 14.99 -7.21
N LEU A 78 9.41 16.25 -6.78
CA LEU A 78 8.73 17.31 -7.52
C LEU A 78 9.76 18.02 -8.39
N THR A 79 9.46 18.21 -9.69
CA THR A 79 10.41 18.82 -10.64
C THR A 79 9.72 19.82 -11.55
N ALA A 80 10.40 20.93 -11.86
CA ALA A 80 9.91 21.93 -12.80
C ALA A 80 10.19 21.58 -14.29
N LYS A 81 10.91 20.46 -14.58
CA LYS A 81 11.42 20.18 -15.92
C LYS A 81 10.75 19.02 -16.61
N THR A 82 10.40 19.26 -17.88
CA THR A 82 9.73 18.30 -18.78
C THR A 82 10.70 17.56 -19.72
N ALA A 83 12.00 17.85 -19.68
CA ALA A 83 12.96 17.27 -20.62
C ALA A 83 13.22 15.78 -20.34
N THR A 84 13.17 14.97 -21.39
CA THR A 84 13.41 13.51 -21.36
C THR A 84 14.76 13.13 -20.75
N ALA A 85 15.78 14.01 -20.89
CA ALA A 85 17.10 13.85 -20.29
C ALA A 85 17.07 13.91 -18.74
N ASP A 86 16.19 14.73 -18.15
CA ASP A 86 16.06 14.83 -16.69
C ASP A 86 15.32 13.63 -16.08
N LYS A 87 14.46 12.94 -16.86
CA LYS A 87 13.82 11.69 -16.43
C LYS A 87 14.82 10.54 -16.34
N VAL A 88 15.81 10.49 -17.21
CA VAL A 88 16.90 9.47 -17.19
C VAL A 88 17.85 9.76 -16.03
N LEU A 89 18.26 11.02 -15.82
CA LEU A 89 19.08 11.43 -14.66
C LEU A 89 18.33 11.27 -13.33
N GLY A 90 17.00 11.31 -13.38
CA GLY A 90 16.13 11.09 -12.24
C GLY A 90 16.14 9.64 -11.76
N LEU A 91 16.13 8.66 -12.66
CA LEU A 91 16.18 7.23 -12.33
C LEU A 91 17.48 6.87 -11.60
N ASP A 92 18.59 7.56 -11.89
CA ASP A 92 19.89 7.38 -11.23
C ASP A 92 19.93 7.98 -9.81
N SER A 93 18.96 8.80 -9.41
CA SER A 93 18.91 9.38 -8.07
C SER A 93 18.39 8.45 -6.98
N GLY A 94 17.81 7.30 -7.35
CA GLY A 94 17.19 6.36 -6.43
C GLY A 94 15.79 6.78 -5.92
N ALA A 95 15.16 7.76 -6.57
CA ALA A 95 13.76 8.12 -6.31
C ALA A 95 12.81 7.05 -6.85
N ASP A 96 11.65 6.90 -6.19
CA ASP A 96 10.64 5.89 -6.56
C ASP A 96 9.63 6.40 -7.58
N ASP A 97 9.39 7.72 -7.65
CA ASP A 97 8.52 8.36 -8.64
C ASP A 97 8.85 9.86 -8.78
N TYR A 98 8.34 10.48 -9.86
CA TYR A 98 8.54 11.88 -10.21
C TYR A 98 7.21 12.51 -10.57
N LEU A 99 7.01 13.78 -10.17
CA LEU A 99 5.86 14.59 -10.54
C LEU A 99 6.33 15.95 -11.06
N THR A 100 5.93 16.32 -12.28
CA THR A 100 6.31 17.59 -12.89
C THR A 100 5.41 18.73 -12.43
N LYS A 101 6.01 19.86 -12.05
CA LYS A 101 5.29 21.13 -11.79
C LYS A 101 5.02 21.86 -13.13
N PRO A 102 3.80 22.44 -13.33
CA PRO A 102 2.65 22.38 -12.45
C PRO A 102 1.92 21.05 -12.52
N PHE A 103 1.31 20.62 -11.42
CA PHE A 103 0.55 19.38 -11.30
C PHE A 103 -0.83 19.61 -10.69
N ASP A 104 -1.76 18.73 -11.01
CA ASP A 104 -3.04 18.66 -10.31
C ASP A 104 -2.89 17.92 -8.98
N PHE A 105 -3.61 18.37 -7.94
CA PHE A 105 -3.59 17.71 -6.65
C PHE A 105 -4.05 16.24 -6.72
N SER A 106 -4.99 15.93 -7.62
CA SER A 106 -5.44 14.56 -7.86
C SER A 106 -4.32 13.65 -8.37
N GLU A 107 -3.40 14.15 -9.20
CA GLU A 107 -2.23 13.40 -9.67
C GLU A 107 -1.24 13.17 -8.53
N LEU A 108 -0.92 14.23 -7.76
CA LEU A 108 -0.09 14.11 -6.56
C LEU A 108 -0.65 13.03 -5.62
N LEU A 109 -1.93 13.11 -5.31
CA LEU A 109 -2.60 12.17 -4.40
C LEU A 109 -2.57 10.72 -4.92
N ALA A 110 -2.75 10.52 -6.23
CA ALA A 110 -2.67 9.20 -6.85
C ALA A 110 -1.26 8.59 -6.69
N ARG A 111 -0.19 9.39 -6.88
CA ARG A 111 1.21 8.97 -6.71
C ARG A 111 1.54 8.71 -5.24
N VAL A 112 1.13 9.60 -4.33
CA VAL A 112 1.27 9.42 -2.87
C VAL A 112 0.63 8.11 -2.42
N ARG A 113 -0.58 7.79 -2.90
CA ARG A 113 -1.25 6.51 -2.62
C ARG A 113 -0.50 5.32 -3.21
N ALA A 114 0.07 5.45 -4.40
CA ALA A 114 0.84 4.40 -5.05
C ALA A 114 2.13 4.08 -4.29
N LEU A 115 2.85 5.12 -3.86
CA LEU A 115 4.09 5.00 -3.09
C LEU A 115 3.82 4.54 -1.65
N GLY A 116 2.78 5.08 -1.02
CA GLY A 116 2.37 4.68 0.33
C GLY A 116 1.93 3.22 0.43
N ARG A 117 1.41 2.64 -0.65
CA ARG A 117 1.18 1.20 -0.74
C ARG A 117 2.48 0.38 -0.63
N ARG A 118 3.61 0.92 -1.09
CA ARG A 118 4.91 0.23 -0.99
C ARG A 118 5.45 0.16 0.44
N ARG A 119 5.08 1.05 1.35
CA ARG A 119 5.54 1.05 2.75
C ARG A 119 4.52 0.51 3.75
N ASN A 120 3.22 0.70 3.52
CA ASN A 120 2.15 -0.03 4.21
C ASN A 120 2.01 -1.48 3.71
N THR A 121 2.88 -1.87 2.81
CA THR A 121 3.30 -3.23 2.68
C THR A 121 4.53 -3.37 3.61
N PRO A 122 4.39 -3.94 4.82
CA PRO A 122 5.49 -4.72 5.38
C PRO A 122 5.89 -5.62 4.24
N LEU A 123 7.17 -5.65 3.77
CA LEU A 123 7.69 -6.48 2.69
C LEU A 123 6.55 -7.27 2.10
N LEU A 124 6.02 -7.05 0.91
CA LEU A 124 4.81 -7.73 0.49
C LEU A 124 4.86 -9.11 1.04
N ASN A 125 4.48 -9.16 2.29
CA ASN A 125 4.43 -10.37 3.03
C ASN A 125 3.34 -11.07 2.29
N SER A 126 3.75 -12.00 1.46
CA SER A 126 2.86 -13.03 1.07
C SER A 126 1.99 -13.27 2.30
N LEU A 127 0.70 -12.87 2.20
CA LEU A 127 -0.21 -13.13 3.29
C LEU A 127 -0.11 -14.62 3.51
N LYS A 128 0.41 -15.02 4.66
CA LYS A 128 0.73 -16.43 4.92
C LYS A 128 -0.03 -16.89 6.16
N LEU A 129 -0.71 -18.00 6.01
CA LEU A 129 -1.36 -18.69 7.11
C LEU A 129 -1.14 -20.19 6.90
N ALA A 130 -0.48 -20.86 7.83
CA ALA A 130 -0.01 -22.24 7.66
C ALA A 130 0.77 -22.41 6.34
N ASN A 131 0.33 -23.32 5.48
CA ASN A 131 0.90 -23.57 4.16
C ASN A 131 0.20 -22.85 2.99
N LEU A 132 -0.75 -21.94 3.29
CA LEU A 132 -1.38 -21.04 2.31
C LEU A 132 -0.60 -19.73 2.23
N GLN A 133 -0.31 -19.28 1.01
CA GLN A 133 0.41 -18.03 0.76
C GLN A 133 -0.22 -17.27 -0.40
N ILE A 134 -0.41 -15.95 -0.24
CA ILE A 134 -0.76 -15.02 -1.32
C ILE A 134 0.39 -14.05 -1.51
N ASP A 135 0.79 -13.84 -2.75
CA ASP A 135 1.57 -12.68 -3.18
C ASP A 135 0.61 -11.63 -3.76
N PRO A 136 0.33 -10.53 -3.04
CA PRO A 136 -0.62 -9.51 -3.50
C PRO A 136 -0.15 -8.74 -4.74
N LEU A 137 1.15 -8.68 -5.03
CA LEU A 137 1.68 -8.00 -6.23
C LEU A 137 1.36 -8.78 -7.49
N SER A 138 1.72 -10.05 -7.50
CA SER A 138 1.49 -10.93 -8.64
C SER A 138 0.10 -11.56 -8.62
N ARG A 139 -0.69 -11.38 -7.56
CA ARG A 139 -1.95 -12.08 -7.27
C ARG A 139 -1.80 -13.61 -7.28
N ARG A 140 -0.61 -14.07 -7.02
CA ARG A 140 -0.30 -15.50 -7.01
C ARG A 140 -0.70 -16.09 -5.67
N VAL A 141 -1.46 -17.18 -5.73
CA VAL A 141 -1.89 -17.94 -4.55
C VAL A 141 -1.24 -19.32 -4.61
N THR A 142 -0.64 -19.76 -3.52
CA THR A 142 -0.08 -21.09 -3.39
C THR A 142 -0.54 -21.77 -2.11
N ARG A 143 -0.73 -23.09 -2.17
CA ARG A 143 -1.03 -23.95 -1.05
C ARG A 143 -0.07 -25.14 -1.09
N ASP A 144 0.71 -25.40 -0.02
CA ASP A 144 1.82 -26.37 -0.03
C ASP A 144 2.78 -26.20 -1.23
N GLY A 145 3.03 -24.92 -1.64
CA GLY A 145 3.84 -24.61 -2.81
C GLY A 145 3.14 -24.84 -4.16
N GLN A 146 1.96 -25.47 -4.20
CA GLN A 146 1.16 -25.66 -5.41
C GLN A 146 0.41 -24.40 -5.78
N LEU A 147 0.46 -23.99 -7.06
CA LEU A 147 -0.26 -22.83 -7.55
C LEU A 147 -1.76 -23.09 -7.60
N ILE A 148 -2.54 -22.19 -6.98
CA ILE A 148 -4.01 -22.23 -6.97
C ILE A 148 -4.56 -21.14 -7.88
N SER A 149 -5.35 -21.53 -8.88
CA SER A 149 -6.02 -20.58 -9.77
C SER A 149 -7.34 -20.12 -9.17
N LEU A 150 -7.45 -18.82 -8.88
CA LEU A 150 -8.65 -18.17 -8.35
C LEU A 150 -9.23 -17.18 -9.35
N THR A 151 -10.56 -17.07 -9.36
CA THR A 151 -11.24 -15.96 -10.02
C THR A 151 -11.01 -14.64 -9.27
N PRO A 152 -11.25 -13.47 -9.89
CA PRO A 152 -11.07 -12.17 -9.24
C PRO A 152 -11.84 -12.02 -7.91
N ASN A 153 -13.07 -12.54 -7.83
CA ASN A 153 -13.88 -12.46 -6.62
C ASN A 153 -13.42 -13.46 -5.53
N GLU A 154 -13.06 -14.68 -5.91
CA GLU A 154 -12.44 -15.65 -5.00
C GLU A 154 -11.15 -15.10 -4.39
N TYR A 155 -10.31 -14.47 -5.23
CA TYR A 155 -9.08 -13.83 -4.76
C TYR A 155 -9.35 -12.71 -3.76
N LYS A 156 -10.30 -11.78 -4.07
CA LYS A 156 -10.65 -10.67 -3.17
C LYS A 156 -11.18 -11.18 -1.82
N VAL A 157 -12.09 -12.17 -1.84
CA VAL A 157 -12.62 -12.76 -0.60
C VAL A 157 -11.49 -13.38 0.21
N LEU A 158 -10.60 -14.16 -0.41
CA LEU A 158 -9.48 -14.78 0.27
C LEU A 158 -8.50 -13.75 0.84
N GLU A 159 -8.20 -12.70 0.10
CA GLU A 159 -7.34 -11.61 0.57
C GLU A 159 -7.94 -10.90 1.79
N ILE A 160 -9.25 -10.59 1.77
CA ILE A 160 -9.95 -9.96 2.90
C ILE A 160 -9.89 -10.88 4.13
N LEU A 161 -10.17 -12.16 3.97
CA LEU A 161 -10.11 -13.12 5.08
C LEU A 161 -8.71 -13.20 5.67
N LEU A 162 -7.66 -13.31 4.83
CA LEU A 162 -6.27 -13.40 5.31
C LEU A 162 -5.77 -12.11 5.98
N ARG A 163 -6.20 -10.93 5.50
CA ARG A 163 -5.91 -9.66 6.18
C ARG A 163 -6.57 -9.57 7.57
N ASN A 164 -7.65 -10.30 7.77
CA ASN A 164 -8.39 -10.40 9.03
C ASN A 164 -8.19 -11.77 9.70
N ALA A 165 -7.08 -12.46 9.44
CA ALA A 165 -6.83 -13.79 9.99
C ALA A 165 -7.02 -13.82 11.52
N GLY A 166 -7.75 -14.83 12.01
CA GLY A 166 -8.11 -14.95 13.43
C GLY A 166 -9.34 -14.12 13.86
N ASN A 167 -9.87 -13.26 12.99
CA ASN A 167 -11.08 -12.47 13.25
C ASN A 167 -12.21 -12.86 12.31
N VAL A 168 -13.46 -12.71 12.78
CA VAL A 168 -14.64 -12.98 11.97
C VAL A 168 -14.89 -11.82 11.02
N VAL A 169 -15.05 -12.13 9.73
CA VAL A 169 -15.51 -11.18 8.69
C VAL A 169 -16.98 -11.50 8.41
N THR A 170 -17.84 -10.49 8.54
CA THR A 170 -19.28 -10.68 8.35
C THR A 170 -19.64 -10.83 6.86
N ARG A 171 -20.81 -11.40 6.57
CA ARG A 171 -21.33 -11.47 5.18
C ARG A 171 -21.52 -10.09 4.58
N THR A 172 -21.98 -9.13 5.37
CA THR A 172 -22.20 -7.73 4.93
C THR A 172 -20.87 -7.08 4.57
N ASP A 173 -19.81 -7.26 5.39
CA ASP A 173 -18.48 -6.72 5.08
C ASP A 173 -17.92 -7.30 3.77
N LEU A 174 -18.12 -8.61 3.54
CA LEU A 174 -17.69 -9.25 2.29
C LEU A 174 -18.48 -8.73 1.09
N LEU A 175 -19.79 -8.54 1.22
CA LEU A 175 -20.65 -7.99 0.15
C LEU A 175 -20.21 -6.56 -0.20
N GLU A 176 -19.99 -5.73 0.79
CA GLU A 176 -19.56 -4.34 0.59
C GLU A 176 -18.17 -4.26 -0.06
N GLN A 177 -17.17 -4.96 0.50
CA GLN A 177 -15.79 -4.86 0.04
C GLN A 177 -15.52 -5.54 -1.31
N VAL A 178 -16.24 -6.60 -1.65
CA VAL A 178 -16.02 -7.36 -2.89
C VAL A 178 -16.90 -6.89 -4.03
N TRP A 179 -18.17 -6.59 -3.75
CA TRP A 179 -19.20 -6.25 -4.76
C TRP A 179 -19.73 -4.82 -4.66
N GLY A 180 -19.34 -4.04 -3.62
CA GLY A 180 -19.84 -2.67 -3.41
C GLY A 180 -21.30 -2.61 -2.97
N MET A 181 -21.84 -3.68 -2.39
CA MET A 181 -23.24 -3.80 -1.97
C MET A 181 -23.36 -3.48 -0.48
N ASN A 182 -23.97 -2.34 -0.12
CA ASN A 182 -24.15 -1.90 1.27
C ASN A 182 -25.35 -2.55 1.97
N PHE A 183 -26.01 -3.51 1.33
CA PHE A 183 -27.12 -4.27 1.91
C PHE A 183 -27.05 -5.73 1.44
N ASP A 184 -27.55 -6.64 2.26
CA ASP A 184 -27.67 -8.04 1.86
C ASP A 184 -28.91 -8.19 0.95
N PRO A 185 -28.73 -8.51 -0.34
CA PRO A 185 -29.85 -8.72 -1.28
C PRO A 185 -30.61 -10.03 -1.03
N GLY A 186 -30.33 -10.73 0.10
CA GLY A 186 -30.84 -12.08 0.34
C GLY A 186 -30.22 -13.13 -0.58
N SER A 187 -29.11 -12.80 -1.25
CA SER A 187 -28.43 -13.72 -2.15
C SER A 187 -27.39 -14.56 -1.41
N ASN A 188 -27.19 -15.77 -1.86
CA ASN A 188 -26.16 -16.69 -1.33
C ASN A 188 -24.80 -16.51 -2.02
N ILE A 189 -24.53 -15.34 -2.65
CA ILE A 189 -23.33 -15.12 -3.46
C ILE A 189 -22.04 -15.31 -2.65
N VAL A 190 -22.01 -14.82 -1.40
CA VAL A 190 -20.87 -15.00 -0.49
C VAL A 190 -20.67 -16.47 -0.18
N ASP A 191 -21.75 -17.17 0.17
CA ASP A 191 -21.70 -18.61 0.53
C ASP A 191 -21.21 -19.46 -0.64
N VAL A 192 -21.63 -19.12 -1.87
CA VAL A 192 -21.16 -19.78 -3.10
C VAL A 192 -19.67 -19.56 -3.32
N VAL A 193 -19.19 -18.32 -3.19
CA VAL A 193 -17.75 -18.03 -3.37
C VAL A 193 -16.91 -18.69 -2.29
N ILE A 194 -17.36 -18.69 -1.04
CA ILE A 194 -16.69 -19.42 0.07
C ILE A 194 -16.64 -20.93 -0.21
N LYS A 195 -17.72 -21.52 -0.73
CA LYS A 195 -17.72 -22.94 -1.11
C LYS A 195 -16.68 -23.22 -2.21
N LEU A 196 -16.65 -22.39 -3.25
CA LEU A 196 -15.67 -22.53 -4.34
C LEU A 196 -14.23 -22.35 -3.86
N LEU A 197 -13.99 -21.41 -2.94
CA LEU A 197 -12.70 -21.25 -2.29
C LEU A 197 -12.30 -22.50 -1.52
N ARG A 198 -13.17 -23.02 -0.66
CA ARG A 198 -12.90 -24.25 0.10
C ARG A 198 -12.59 -25.45 -0.80
N ASP A 199 -13.29 -25.58 -1.92
CA ASP A 199 -13.01 -26.64 -2.90
C ASP A 199 -11.59 -26.55 -3.47
N LYS A 200 -11.02 -25.34 -3.57
CA LYS A 200 -9.69 -25.09 -4.13
C LYS A 200 -8.57 -25.11 -3.08
N ILE A 201 -8.81 -24.53 -1.89
CA ILE A 201 -7.74 -24.33 -0.91
C ILE A 201 -7.81 -25.22 0.34
N ASP A 202 -8.97 -25.85 0.62
CA ASP A 202 -9.18 -26.65 1.83
C ASP A 202 -9.49 -28.13 1.55
N ARG A 203 -10.15 -28.43 0.41
CA ARG A 203 -10.65 -29.81 0.15
C ARG A 203 -9.55 -30.86 0.08
N SER A 204 -8.40 -30.51 -0.50
CA SER A 204 -7.27 -31.42 -0.71
C SER A 204 -6.08 -31.09 0.17
N TYR A 205 -6.25 -30.21 1.15
CA TYR A 205 -5.17 -29.71 2.00
C TYR A 205 -5.57 -29.73 3.48
N GLU A 206 -4.57 -29.90 4.32
CA GLU A 206 -4.69 -29.75 5.77
C GLU A 206 -3.66 -28.72 6.29
N PRO A 207 -3.96 -27.95 7.35
CA PRO A 207 -5.26 -27.85 8.01
C PRO A 207 -6.29 -27.13 7.14
N ARG A 208 -7.60 -27.36 7.38
CA ARG A 208 -8.68 -26.56 6.77
C ARG A 208 -8.72 -25.20 7.42
N LEU A 209 -8.62 -24.15 6.61
CA LEU A 209 -8.41 -22.80 7.12
C LEU A 209 -9.68 -21.96 7.19
N ILE A 210 -10.62 -22.10 6.23
CA ILE A 210 -11.84 -21.30 6.22
C ILE A 210 -12.93 -21.97 7.02
N GLN A 211 -13.39 -21.31 8.09
CA GLN A 211 -14.45 -21.80 8.97
C GLN A 211 -15.69 -20.91 8.88
N THR A 212 -16.86 -21.50 9.15
CA THR A 212 -18.13 -20.77 9.22
C THR A 212 -18.48 -20.45 10.66
N MET A 213 -18.65 -19.18 10.96
CA MET A 213 -19.22 -18.70 12.21
C MET A 213 -20.74 -18.53 11.99
N ARG A 214 -21.51 -19.55 12.44
CA ARG A 214 -22.96 -19.60 12.17
C ARG A 214 -23.67 -18.33 12.62
N GLY A 215 -24.49 -17.75 11.75
CA GLY A 215 -25.23 -16.53 11.98
C GLY A 215 -24.41 -15.23 11.91
N VAL A 216 -23.08 -15.29 11.77
CA VAL A 216 -22.19 -14.12 11.77
C VAL A 216 -21.47 -13.96 10.43
N GLY A 217 -20.65 -14.92 10.03
CA GLY A 217 -19.80 -14.79 8.85
C GLY A 217 -18.78 -15.90 8.72
N TYR A 218 -17.58 -15.53 8.33
CA TYR A 218 -16.48 -16.46 8.07
C TYR A 218 -15.20 -16.00 8.76
N ILE A 219 -14.37 -16.95 9.14
CA ILE A 219 -13.05 -16.73 9.73
C ILE A 219 -12.04 -17.60 8.99
N ILE A 220 -10.85 -17.09 8.80
CA ILE A 220 -9.70 -17.89 8.36
C ILE A 220 -8.70 -17.98 9.51
N ARG A 221 -8.36 -19.19 9.89
CA ARG A 221 -7.38 -19.47 10.96
C ARG A 221 -6.83 -20.88 10.84
N GLU A 222 -5.68 -21.09 11.43
CA GLU A 222 -5.16 -22.42 11.69
C GLU A 222 -5.85 -22.95 12.96
N ASP A 223 -6.49 -24.13 12.88
CA ASP A 223 -6.95 -24.78 14.09
C ASP A 223 -5.72 -25.18 14.92
N LEU A 224 -5.54 -24.54 16.06
CA LEU A 224 -4.70 -25.10 17.11
C LEU A 224 -5.44 -26.34 17.61
N THR A 225 -5.01 -27.49 17.14
CA THR A 225 -5.39 -28.76 17.79
C THR A 225 -4.84 -28.69 19.22
N ASP A 226 -5.75 -28.57 20.20
CA ASP A 226 -5.44 -28.82 21.61
C ASP A 226 -4.89 -30.23 21.79
#